data_dfd7378c238f72c531655da5e81796ae
#
_entry.id   dfd7378c238f72c531655da5e81796ae
#
_cell.length_a   1.000
_cell.length_b   1.000
_cell.length_c   1.000
_cell.angle_alpha   90.00
_cell.angle_beta   90.00
_cell.angle_gamma   90.00
#
_symmetry.space_group_name_H-M   'P 1'
#
loop_
_entity.id
_entity.type
_entity.pdbx_description
1 polymer ?
#
loop_
_entity_poly.entity_id
_entity_poly.type
_entity_poly.pdbx_seq_one_letter_code
_entity_poly.pdbx_strand_id
1 'polypeptide(L)'
;GEMPSGASIQSGKVTISGHETDHLIIDQSTNKSIINWNSFSIHNKGRVDFNMPSSASSSLNRVTGSTPSTIAGQLNSNGKVILINPNGVAITKNGVVKTSSFTASTLGMKNEDFLKDRMDFIGNGKSKSVQNKGKIIIRDGGHAALLGGQISNSGFVSARLGRIALGSGEKITLDFVGDGLLSVSVPSEQL
;
A
#
# COMPACT_ATOMS: atom_id res chain seq x y z
N GLY A 1 12.68 -17.07 4.67
CA GLY A 1 11.97 -15.87 5.06
C GLY A 1 10.68 -15.70 4.26
N GLU A 2 9.76 -14.94 4.79
CA GLU A 2 8.49 -14.70 4.11
C GLU A 2 8.63 -13.76 2.93
N MET A 3 7.94 -14.11 1.85
CA MET A 3 7.72 -13.29 0.67
C MET A 3 6.24 -13.31 0.31
N PRO A 4 5.74 -12.35 -0.47
CA PRO A 4 4.34 -12.36 -0.89
C PRO A 4 3.94 -13.68 -1.55
N SER A 5 2.76 -14.18 -1.24
CA SER A 5 2.30 -15.50 -1.68
C SER A 5 0.85 -15.51 -2.12
N GLY A 6 0.52 -16.48 -2.98
CA GLY A 6 -0.85 -16.74 -3.39
C GLY A 6 -1.49 -15.65 -4.23
N ALA A 7 -0.75 -15.09 -5.19
CA ALA A 7 -1.26 -14.03 -6.06
C ALA A 7 -2.41 -14.52 -6.95
N SER A 8 -3.46 -13.71 -7.02
CA SER A 8 -4.58 -13.88 -7.93
C SER A 8 -4.88 -12.54 -8.60
N ILE A 9 -4.61 -12.44 -9.90
CA ILE A 9 -4.79 -11.20 -10.66
C ILE A 9 -6.28 -11.01 -10.92
N GLN A 10 -6.85 -9.92 -10.39
CA GLN A 10 -8.26 -9.58 -10.53
C GLN A 10 -8.52 -8.65 -11.71
N SER A 11 -7.56 -7.80 -12.06
CA SER A 11 -7.67 -6.82 -13.14
C SER A 11 -6.29 -6.45 -13.65
N GLY A 12 -6.19 -6.18 -14.93
CA GLY A 12 -4.94 -5.81 -15.58
C GLY A 12 -4.15 -7.02 -16.06
N LYS A 13 -3.02 -6.75 -16.71
CA LYS A 13 -2.08 -7.77 -17.20
C LYS A 13 -0.81 -7.71 -16.38
N VAL A 14 -0.54 -8.79 -15.66
CA VAL A 14 0.57 -8.90 -14.73
C VAL A 14 1.23 -10.27 -14.89
N THR A 15 2.55 -10.29 -14.93
CA THR A 15 3.34 -11.50 -14.80
C THR A 15 4.20 -11.41 -13.56
N ILE A 16 4.29 -12.52 -12.82
CA ILE A 16 5.04 -12.58 -11.57
C ILE A 16 6.10 -13.65 -11.72
N SER A 17 7.36 -13.28 -11.44
CA SER A 17 8.51 -14.17 -11.47
C SER A 17 9.31 -14.06 -10.18
N GLY A 18 10.18 -15.05 -9.94
CA GLY A 18 10.97 -15.10 -8.72
C GLY A 18 10.29 -15.79 -7.56
N HIS A 19 9.27 -16.62 -7.81
CA HIS A 19 8.64 -17.43 -6.77
C HIS A 19 9.68 -18.30 -6.07
N GLU A 20 9.55 -18.42 -4.75
CA GLU A 20 10.44 -19.20 -3.90
C GLU A 20 11.88 -18.67 -3.88
N THR A 21 12.08 -17.41 -4.27
CA THR A 21 13.36 -16.71 -4.16
C THR A 21 13.21 -15.48 -3.27
N ASP A 22 14.32 -14.83 -2.98
CA ASP A 22 14.34 -13.57 -2.21
C ASP A 22 14.01 -12.35 -3.08
N HIS A 23 13.78 -12.53 -4.37
CA HIS A 23 13.50 -11.44 -5.30
C HIS A 23 12.28 -11.74 -6.16
N LEU A 24 11.16 -11.13 -5.78
CA LEU A 24 9.90 -11.23 -6.52
C LEU A 24 9.79 -10.05 -7.49
N ILE A 25 9.50 -10.36 -8.75
CA ILE A 25 9.36 -9.35 -9.80
C ILE A 25 7.92 -9.40 -10.32
N ILE A 26 7.26 -8.26 -10.28
CA ILE A 26 5.88 -8.09 -10.70
C ILE A 26 5.87 -7.14 -11.90
N ASP A 27 5.71 -7.69 -13.10
CA ASP A 27 5.71 -6.94 -14.35
C ASP A 27 4.27 -6.68 -14.78
N GLN A 28 3.89 -5.41 -14.80
CA GLN A 28 2.56 -4.95 -15.17
C GLN A 28 2.63 -4.21 -16.51
N SER A 29 1.87 -4.68 -17.49
CA SER A 29 1.82 -4.04 -18.82
C SER A 29 0.64 -3.08 -18.98
N THR A 30 -0.37 -3.15 -18.14
CA THR A 30 -1.51 -2.23 -18.13
C THR A 30 -1.29 -1.08 -17.17
N ASN A 31 -2.01 0.02 -17.36
CA ASN A 31 -1.88 1.21 -16.51
C ASN A 31 -2.30 0.94 -15.06
N LYS A 32 -3.27 0.05 -14.85
CA LYS A 32 -3.74 -0.35 -13.52
C LYS A 32 -3.75 -1.86 -13.39
N SER A 33 -3.53 -2.34 -12.16
CA SER A 33 -3.73 -3.74 -11.82
C SER A 33 -4.37 -3.87 -10.44
N ILE A 34 -5.09 -4.97 -10.23
CA ILE A 34 -5.61 -5.39 -8.95
C ILE A 34 -5.15 -6.82 -8.72
N ILE A 35 -4.42 -7.04 -7.63
CA ILE A 35 -3.88 -8.34 -7.26
C ILE A 35 -4.34 -8.66 -5.84
N ASN A 36 -4.99 -9.80 -5.67
CA ASN A 36 -5.27 -10.35 -4.35
C ASN A 36 -4.13 -11.31 -3.97
N TRP A 37 -3.70 -11.24 -2.72
CA TRP A 37 -2.63 -12.07 -2.19
C TRP A 37 -3.14 -12.86 -0.98
N ASN A 38 -2.64 -14.07 -0.78
CA ASN A 38 -2.86 -14.77 0.46
C ASN A 38 -2.10 -14.06 1.62
N SER A 39 -0.85 -13.69 1.36
CA SER A 39 -0.03 -12.93 2.30
C SER A 39 0.88 -11.99 1.54
N PHE A 40 1.27 -10.90 2.18
CA PHE A 40 2.21 -9.96 1.60
C PHE A 40 3.15 -9.46 2.69
N SER A 41 4.26 -10.15 2.85
CA SER A 41 5.37 -9.76 3.73
C SER A 41 6.68 -9.89 2.96
N ILE A 42 7.69 -9.11 3.37
CA ILE A 42 9.01 -9.13 2.74
C ILE A 42 10.03 -9.23 3.87
N HIS A 43 10.75 -10.36 3.93
CA HIS A 43 11.78 -10.54 4.97
C HIS A 43 12.97 -9.60 4.73
N ASN A 44 13.88 -9.51 5.71
CA ASN A 44 14.94 -8.51 5.72
C ASN A 44 15.94 -8.61 4.55
N LYS A 45 16.03 -9.75 3.89
CA LYS A 45 16.88 -9.95 2.70
C LYS A 45 16.05 -10.00 1.42
N GLY A 46 14.72 -9.83 1.54
CA GLY A 46 13.82 -9.91 0.41
C GLY A 46 13.70 -8.59 -0.33
N ARG A 47 13.31 -8.70 -1.59
CA ARG A 47 13.05 -7.58 -2.46
C ARG A 47 11.87 -7.88 -3.36
N VAL A 48 10.96 -6.94 -3.46
CA VAL A 48 9.83 -6.98 -4.40
C VAL A 48 9.91 -5.77 -5.31
N ASP A 49 9.92 -5.99 -6.61
CA ASP A 49 9.91 -4.93 -7.62
C ASP A 49 8.61 -4.98 -8.41
N PHE A 50 7.89 -3.85 -8.46
CA PHE A 50 6.78 -3.64 -9.37
C PHE A 50 7.27 -2.80 -10.55
N ASN A 51 7.25 -3.36 -11.75
CA ASN A 51 7.59 -2.65 -12.97
C ASN A 51 6.29 -2.34 -13.72
N MET A 52 6.01 -1.05 -13.88
CA MET A 52 4.78 -0.54 -14.47
C MET A 52 5.08 0.32 -15.70
N PRO A 53 4.07 0.63 -16.55
CA PRO A 53 4.30 1.45 -17.75
C PRO A 53 4.85 2.84 -17.45
N SER A 54 4.41 3.49 -16.37
CA SER A 54 4.85 4.85 -16.01
C SER A 54 4.73 5.12 -14.52
N SER A 55 5.21 6.28 -14.09
CA SER A 55 5.08 6.74 -12.70
C SER A 55 3.62 7.04 -12.30
N ALA A 56 2.72 7.21 -13.26
CA ALA A 56 1.30 7.41 -13.03
C ALA A 56 0.50 6.10 -13.00
N SER A 57 1.10 5.00 -13.41
CA SER A 57 0.49 3.68 -13.32
C SER A 57 0.33 3.27 -11.87
N SER A 58 -0.64 2.40 -11.57
CA SER A 58 -0.93 2.00 -10.20
C SER A 58 -1.27 0.52 -10.08
N SER A 59 -1.03 -0.03 -8.89
CA SER A 59 -1.34 -1.41 -8.54
C SER A 59 -1.99 -1.45 -7.16
N LEU A 60 -3.19 -2.03 -7.09
CA LEU A 60 -3.89 -2.31 -5.83
C LEU A 60 -3.57 -3.74 -5.40
N ASN A 61 -2.95 -3.88 -4.24
CA ASN A 61 -2.54 -5.15 -3.67
C ASN A 61 -3.30 -5.38 -2.38
N ARG A 62 -4.18 -6.37 -2.37
CA ARG A 62 -5.06 -6.68 -1.26
C ARG A 62 -4.71 -8.03 -0.68
N VAL A 63 -4.47 -8.10 0.63
CA VAL A 63 -4.29 -9.36 1.34
C VAL A 63 -5.66 -9.90 1.75
N THR A 64 -5.95 -11.13 1.32
CA THR A 64 -7.21 -11.81 1.65
C THR A 64 -7.02 -12.90 2.71
N GLY A 65 -5.78 -13.27 3.01
CA GLY A 65 -5.47 -14.20 4.10
C GLY A 65 -5.54 -13.52 5.48
N SER A 66 -5.08 -14.22 6.50
CA SER A 66 -5.30 -13.84 7.89
C SER A 66 -4.06 -13.29 8.61
N THR A 67 -2.92 -13.18 7.94
CA THR A 67 -1.67 -12.70 8.55
C THR A 67 -1.39 -11.25 8.22
N PRO A 68 -0.86 -10.45 9.16
CA PRO A 68 -0.47 -9.08 8.87
C PRO A 68 0.72 -9.02 7.90
N SER A 69 0.89 -7.88 7.27
CA SER A 69 2.04 -7.60 6.40
C SER A 69 3.17 -6.99 7.21
N THR A 70 4.35 -7.59 7.11
CA THR A 70 5.58 -7.07 7.70
C THR A 70 6.59 -6.81 6.58
N ILE A 71 6.91 -5.55 6.37
CA ILE A 71 7.88 -5.13 5.34
C ILE A 71 9.21 -4.89 6.04
N ALA A 72 10.07 -5.91 6.01
CA ALA A 72 11.41 -5.86 6.61
C ALA A 72 12.52 -5.73 5.57
N GLY A 73 12.20 -5.95 4.29
CA GLY A 73 13.10 -5.82 3.15
C GLY A 73 12.73 -4.64 2.27
N GLN A 74 12.91 -4.81 0.96
CA GLN A 74 12.73 -3.74 -0.01
C GLN A 74 11.46 -3.94 -0.84
N LEU A 75 10.67 -2.88 -0.95
CA LEU A 75 9.53 -2.78 -1.85
C LEU A 75 9.77 -1.61 -2.80
N ASN A 76 9.97 -1.89 -4.07
CA ASN A 76 10.31 -0.89 -5.07
C ASN A 76 9.30 -0.88 -6.21
N SER A 77 9.03 0.30 -6.74
CA SER A 77 8.26 0.46 -7.97
C SER A 77 8.57 1.78 -8.65
N ASN A 78 8.45 1.81 -9.97
CA ASN A 78 8.42 3.05 -10.72
C ASN A 78 7.01 3.68 -10.74
N GLY A 79 5.99 2.96 -10.31
CA GLY A 79 4.61 3.41 -10.26
C GLY A 79 4.07 3.55 -8.85
N LYS A 80 2.76 3.65 -8.74
CA LYS A 80 2.03 3.81 -7.48
C LYS A 80 1.62 2.46 -6.94
N VAL A 81 1.95 2.19 -5.68
CA VAL A 81 1.60 0.93 -5.01
C VAL A 81 0.64 1.22 -3.86
N ILE A 82 -0.47 0.51 -3.83
CA ILE A 82 -1.40 0.48 -2.71
C ILE A 82 -1.33 -0.92 -2.11
N LEU A 83 -1.06 -1.00 -0.80
CA LEU A 83 -1.07 -2.24 -0.03
C LEU A 83 -2.18 -2.16 1.01
N ILE A 84 -3.16 -3.05 0.89
CA ILE A 84 -4.26 -3.16 1.85
C ILE A 84 -4.16 -4.50 2.56
N ASN A 85 -4.05 -4.45 3.89
CA ASN A 85 -4.12 -5.66 4.71
C ASN A 85 -4.94 -5.38 5.97
N PRO A 86 -6.17 -5.91 6.06
CA PRO A 86 -7.02 -5.71 7.24
C PRO A 86 -6.42 -6.24 8.54
N ASN A 87 -5.44 -7.14 8.45
CA ASN A 87 -4.80 -7.76 9.61
C ASN A 87 -3.72 -6.87 10.25
N GLY A 88 -3.29 -5.83 9.56
CA GLY A 88 -2.24 -4.93 9.99
C GLY A 88 -1.14 -4.77 8.94
N VAL A 89 -0.46 -3.64 8.99
CA VAL A 89 0.71 -3.36 8.14
C VAL A 89 1.80 -2.74 9.01
N ALA A 90 3.00 -3.30 8.95
CA ALA A 90 4.17 -2.75 9.63
C ALA A 90 5.36 -2.72 8.69
N ILE A 91 6.01 -1.56 8.59
CA ILE A 91 7.33 -1.43 7.97
C ILE A 91 8.31 -1.40 9.12
N THR A 92 9.21 -2.37 9.17
CA THR A 92 10.16 -2.50 10.27
C THR A 92 11.37 -1.57 10.05
N LYS A 93 12.25 -1.47 11.05
CA LYS A 93 13.38 -0.55 11.07
C LYS A 93 14.25 -0.62 9.80
N ASN A 94 14.45 -1.80 9.26
CA ASN A 94 15.29 -2.02 8.08
C ASN A 94 14.48 -2.07 6.78
N GLY A 95 13.15 -2.00 6.86
CA GLY A 95 12.29 -1.98 5.69
C GLY A 95 12.42 -0.67 4.92
N VAL A 96 12.41 -0.78 3.59
CA VAL A 96 12.52 0.38 2.70
C VAL A 96 11.48 0.25 1.59
N VAL A 97 10.69 1.28 1.43
CA VAL A 97 9.72 1.41 0.34
C VAL A 97 10.15 2.57 -0.54
N LYS A 98 10.34 2.31 -1.84
CA LYS A 98 10.67 3.33 -2.85
C LYS A 98 9.72 3.20 -4.02
N THR A 99 8.82 4.17 -4.18
CA THR A 99 7.78 4.14 -5.21
C THR A 99 7.48 5.55 -5.72
N SER A 100 6.67 5.67 -6.77
CA SER A 100 6.21 6.99 -7.20
C SER A 100 5.17 7.54 -6.22
N SER A 101 4.31 6.69 -5.69
CA SER A 101 3.41 6.96 -4.57
C SER A 101 3.16 5.66 -3.81
N PHE A 102 2.87 5.75 -2.52
CA PHE A 102 2.62 4.57 -1.69
C PHE A 102 1.48 4.83 -0.72
N THR A 103 0.56 3.87 -0.64
CA THR A 103 -0.49 3.85 0.36
C THR A 103 -0.47 2.52 1.07
N ALA A 104 -0.34 2.52 2.38
CA ALA A 104 -0.54 1.34 3.22
C ALA A 104 -1.80 1.55 4.05
N SER A 105 -2.71 0.56 4.01
CA SER A 105 -4.01 0.70 4.65
C SER A 105 -4.47 -0.61 5.27
N THR A 106 -5.08 -0.53 6.46
CA THR A 106 -5.89 -1.61 7.03
C THR A 106 -7.37 -1.44 6.72
N LEU A 107 -7.76 -0.32 6.12
CA LEU A 107 -9.09 -0.11 5.60
C LEU A 107 -9.18 -0.65 4.16
N GLY A 108 -10.37 -1.13 3.79
CA GLY A 108 -10.61 -1.67 2.46
C GLY A 108 -10.94 -0.61 1.42
N MET A 109 -10.77 -0.97 0.17
CA MET A 109 -11.12 -0.17 -0.99
C MET A 109 -11.84 -1.06 -1.99
N LYS A 110 -12.90 -0.54 -2.62
CA LYS A 110 -13.61 -1.25 -3.67
C LYS A 110 -12.81 -1.23 -4.98
N ASN A 111 -12.86 -2.33 -5.73
CA ASN A 111 -12.22 -2.41 -7.04
C ASN A 111 -12.68 -1.30 -7.97
N GLU A 112 -13.98 -1.04 -8.04
CA GLU A 112 -14.54 -0.01 -8.90
C GLU A 112 -14.05 1.40 -8.56
N ASP A 113 -13.86 1.69 -7.27
CA ASP A 113 -13.33 2.99 -6.83
C ASP A 113 -11.89 3.14 -7.29
N PHE A 114 -11.06 2.12 -7.08
CA PHE A 114 -9.69 2.12 -7.55
C PHE A 114 -9.60 2.34 -9.07
N LEU A 115 -10.42 1.63 -9.84
CA LEU A 115 -10.41 1.72 -11.31
C LEU A 115 -10.87 3.09 -11.81
N LYS A 116 -11.63 3.83 -11.00
CA LYS A 116 -12.10 5.19 -11.30
C LYS A 116 -11.28 6.29 -10.61
N ASP A 117 -10.14 5.94 -10.03
CA ASP A 117 -9.25 6.85 -9.29
C ASP A 117 -9.93 7.50 -8.07
N ARG A 118 -10.91 6.82 -7.47
CA ARG A 118 -11.53 7.24 -6.21
C ARG A 118 -10.82 6.56 -5.06
N MET A 119 -10.14 7.35 -4.25
CA MET A 119 -9.37 6.85 -3.11
C MET A 119 -10.23 6.85 -1.84
N ASP A 120 -11.29 6.04 -1.86
CA ASP A 120 -12.24 5.89 -0.75
C ASP A 120 -11.94 4.60 0.02
N PHE A 121 -11.64 4.73 1.30
CA PHE A 121 -11.26 3.61 2.17
C PHE A 121 -12.27 3.47 3.29
N ILE A 122 -12.72 2.24 3.52
CA ILE A 122 -13.71 1.92 4.56
C ILE A 122 -13.20 0.74 5.38
N GLY A 123 -13.16 0.91 6.70
CA GLY A 123 -12.78 -0.11 7.65
C GLY A 123 -13.97 -0.93 8.14
N ASN A 124 -13.69 -1.85 9.06
CA ASN A 124 -14.67 -2.75 9.67
C ASN A 124 -15.24 -2.24 11.01
N GLY A 125 -14.92 -1.01 11.39
CA GLY A 125 -15.31 -0.42 12.67
C GLY A 125 -14.28 -0.62 13.78
N LYS A 126 -13.34 -1.57 13.60
CA LYS A 126 -12.26 -1.89 14.56
C LYS A 126 -10.97 -2.16 13.81
N SER A 127 -10.64 -1.30 12.87
CA SER A 127 -9.50 -1.50 11.98
C SER A 127 -8.18 -1.52 12.73
N LYS A 128 -7.28 -2.37 12.27
CA LYS A 128 -5.96 -2.57 12.84
C LYS A 128 -5.03 -1.40 12.54
N SER A 129 -3.85 -1.43 13.11
CA SER A 129 -2.86 -0.36 12.99
C SER A 129 -2.00 -0.48 11.73
N VAL A 130 -1.48 0.67 11.31
CA VAL A 130 -0.38 0.78 10.35
C VAL A 130 0.79 1.45 11.06
N GLN A 131 1.97 0.84 10.98
CA GLN A 131 3.18 1.32 11.63
C GLN A 131 4.30 1.47 10.64
N ASN A 132 5.01 2.59 10.70
CA ASN A 132 6.27 2.75 9.97
C ASN A 132 7.41 3.02 10.94
N LYS A 133 8.37 2.12 10.99
CA LYS A 133 9.64 2.27 11.70
C LYS A 133 10.82 2.31 10.74
N GLY A 134 10.57 2.12 9.45
CA GLY A 134 11.56 2.08 8.39
C GLY A 134 11.60 3.36 7.58
N LYS A 135 11.77 3.20 6.28
CA LYS A 135 11.89 4.33 5.34
C LYS A 135 10.88 4.20 4.21
N ILE A 136 10.13 5.25 3.97
CA ILE A 136 9.26 5.40 2.80
C ILE A 136 9.80 6.58 2.00
N ILE A 137 10.27 6.30 0.78
CA ILE A 137 10.90 7.29 -0.09
C ILE A 137 10.08 7.39 -1.35
N ILE A 138 9.45 8.53 -1.53
CA ILE A 138 8.51 8.79 -2.63
C ILE A 138 9.17 9.70 -3.65
N ARG A 139 8.92 9.42 -4.92
CA ARG A 139 9.34 10.26 -6.03
C ARG A 139 8.81 11.68 -5.84
N ASP A 140 9.58 12.69 -6.29
CA ASP A 140 9.16 14.10 -6.25
C ASP A 140 7.77 14.28 -6.86
N GLY A 141 6.89 14.96 -6.11
CA GLY A 141 5.51 15.22 -6.51
C GLY A 141 4.52 14.11 -6.19
N GLY A 142 4.98 12.95 -5.73
CA GLY A 142 4.12 11.84 -5.34
C GLY A 142 3.53 11.99 -3.95
N HIS A 143 2.87 10.93 -3.48
CA HIS A 143 2.31 10.95 -2.12
C HIS A 143 2.64 9.67 -1.35
N ALA A 144 2.66 9.78 -0.03
CA ALA A 144 2.66 8.67 0.90
C ALA A 144 1.44 8.79 1.82
N ALA A 145 0.71 7.70 2.00
CA ALA A 145 -0.44 7.67 2.89
C ALA A 145 -0.40 6.43 3.77
N LEU A 146 -0.60 6.62 5.06
CA LEU A 146 -0.76 5.53 6.04
C LEU A 146 -2.14 5.68 6.65
N LEU A 147 -3.00 4.69 6.44
CA LEU A 147 -4.42 4.75 6.80
C LEU A 147 -4.80 3.53 7.63
N GLY A 148 -5.36 3.72 8.80
CA GLY A 148 -5.75 2.61 9.66
C GLY A 148 -6.55 3.04 10.87
N GLY A 149 -6.88 2.08 11.73
CA GLY A 149 -7.53 2.38 13.01
C GLY A 149 -6.62 3.16 13.94
N GLN A 150 -5.32 2.89 13.88
CA GLN A 150 -4.27 3.62 14.58
C GLN A 150 -3.06 3.74 13.65
N ILE A 151 -2.39 4.88 13.70
CA ILE A 151 -1.20 5.15 12.89
C ILE A 151 -0.03 5.48 13.81
N SER A 152 1.11 4.84 13.54
CA SER A 152 2.36 5.14 14.23
C SER A 152 3.46 5.31 13.18
N ASN A 153 4.15 6.44 13.23
CA ASN A 153 5.30 6.70 12.38
C ASN A 153 6.48 7.19 13.22
N SER A 154 7.37 6.28 13.55
CA SER A 154 8.64 6.57 14.21
C SER A 154 9.83 6.43 13.25
N GLY A 155 9.57 6.08 12.00
CA GLY A 155 10.56 5.97 10.95
C GLY A 155 10.68 7.27 10.13
N PHE A 156 10.97 7.11 8.86
CA PHE A 156 11.24 8.20 7.94
C PHE A 156 10.28 8.13 6.76
N VAL A 157 9.70 9.29 6.38
CA VAL A 157 8.90 9.42 5.17
C VAL A 157 9.37 10.65 4.40
N SER A 158 9.70 10.48 3.14
CA SER A 158 10.10 11.57 2.25
C SER A 158 9.18 11.61 1.03
N ALA A 159 8.47 12.71 0.88
CA ALA A 159 7.63 12.99 -0.29
C ALA A 159 7.87 14.43 -0.74
N ARG A 160 9.08 14.68 -1.24
CA ARG A 160 9.50 16.01 -1.68
C ARG A 160 8.58 16.51 -2.79
N LEU A 161 8.16 17.80 -2.68
CA LEU A 161 7.24 18.44 -3.61
C LEU A 161 5.90 17.69 -3.75
N GLY A 162 5.61 16.84 -2.79
CA GLY A 162 4.43 15.98 -2.76
C GLY A 162 3.66 16.11 -1.46
N ARG A 163 3.02 15.01 -1.05
CA ARG A 163 2.11 15.01 0.09
C ARG A 163 2.30 13.80 0.96
N ILE A 164 2.11 13.98 2.28
CA ILE A 164 2.11 12.91 3.27
C ILE A 164 0.80 12.98 4.03
N ALA A 165 0.08 11.86 4.08
CA ALA A 165 -1.18 11.75 4.80
C ALA A 165 -1.09 10.62 5.84
N LEU A 166 -1.36 10.94 7.11
CA LEU A 166 -1.44 9.97 8.19
C LEU A 166 -2.86 10.03 8.73
N GLY A 167 -3.70 9.07 8.33
CA GLY A 167 -5.12 9.09 8.65
C GLY A 167 -5.53 7.97 9.57
N SER A 168 -6.04 8.30 10.77
CA SER A 168 -6.61 7.36 11.72
C SER A 168 -8.13 7.49 11.73
N GLY A 169 -8.84 6.39 11.46
CA GLY A 169 -10.30 6.37 11.41
C GLY A 169 -10.82 5.15 10.69
N GLU A 170 -12.14 5.09 10.50
CA GLU A 170 -12.81 3.94 9.85
C GLU A 170 -13.37 4.26 8.48
N LYS A 171 -13.38 5.52 8.09
CA LYS A 171 -13.75 5.94 6.73
C LYS A 171 -12.89 7.13 6.34
N ILE A 172 -12.07 6.95 5.30
CA ILE A 172 -11.07 7.93 4.89
C ILE A 172 -11.14 8.11 3.38
N THR A 173 -11.23 9.35 2.92
CA THR A 173 -11.08 9.70 1.51
C THR A 173 -9.79 10.49 1.32
N LEU A 174 -8.94 10.05 0.40
CA LEU A 174 -7.76 10.79 -0.02
C LEU A 174 -8.12 11.59 -1.27
N ASP A 175 -8.02 12.90 -1.18
CA ASP A 175 -8.23 13.80 -2.30
C ASP A 175 -6.94 14.57 -2.57
N PHE A 176 -6.30 14.24 -3.69
CA PHE A 176 -5.08 14.89 -4.13
C PHE A 176 -5.33 15.94 -5.22
N VAL A 177 -6.61 16.19 -5.55
CA VAL A 177 -7.05 17.25 -6.43
C VAL A 177 -7.40 18.48 -5.56
N GLY A 178 -7.23 19.67 -6.08
CA GLY A 178 -7.44 20.89 -5.32
C GLY A 178 -6.39 21.07 -4.25
N ASP A 179 -6.78 21.18 -2.97
CA ASP A 179 -5.85 21.35 -1.84
C ASP A 179 -5.29 20.03 -1.33
N GLY A 180 -5.67 18.90 -1.91
CA GLY A 180 -5.11 17.60 -1.59
C GLY A 180 -5.40 17.14 -0.16
N LEU A 181 -6.57 17.45 0.34
CA LEU A 181 -6.92 17.20 1.71
C LEU A 181 -7.28 15.75 1.96
N LEU A 182 -7.01 15.33 3.20
CA LEU A 182 -7.47 14.09 3.76
C LEU A 182 -8.82 14.33 4.42
N SER A 183 -9.84 13.56 4.06
CA SER A 183 -11.15 13.57 4.72
C SER A 183 -11.32 12.29 5.52
N VAL A 184 -11.60 12.42 6.81
CA VAL A 184 -11.75 11.29 7.73
C VAL A 184 -13.11 11.39 8.41
N SER A 185 -13.82 10.27 8.50
CA SER A 185 -15.04 10.17 9.28
C SER A 185 -15.00 8.95 10.20
N VAL A 186 -15.73 9.04 11.31
CA VAL A 186 -15.83 7.96 12.30
C VAL A 186 -17.29 7.47 12.29
N PRO A 187 -17.54 6.13 12.26
CA PRO A 187 -18.87 5.59 12.36
C PRO A 187 -19.61 6.13 13.59
N SER A 188 -20.91 6.40 13.46
CA SER A 188 -21.70 7.02 14.53
C SER A 188 -21.70 6.19 15.83
N GLU A 189 -21.63 4.88 15.74
CA GLU A 189 -21.58 3.99 16.89
C GLU A 189 -20.27 4.09 17.69
N GLN A 190 -19.26 4.78 17.18
CA GLN A 190 -17.99 5.01 17.86
C GLN A 190 -17.89 6.41 18.45
N LEU A 191 -18.89 7.25 18.21
CA LEU A 191 -18.97 8.57 18.77
C LEU A 191 -19.68 8.52 20.12
#